data_84b2e817623cc0ab52a23df4df1076d1
#
_entry.id   84b2e817623cc0ab52a23df4df1076d1
#
_cell.length_a   1.000
_cell.length_b   1.000
_cell.length_c   1.000
_cell.angle_alpha   90.00
_cell.angle_beta   90.00
_cell.angle_gamma   90.00
#
_symmetry.space_group_name_H-M   'P 1'
#
loop_
_entity.id
_entity.type
_entity.pdbx_description
1 polymer ?
#
loop_
_entity_poly.entity_id
_entity_poly.type
_entity_poly.pdbx_seq_one_letter_code
_entity_poly.pdbx_strand_id
1 'polypeptide(L)'
;MAFPQTRPRRLRATHALRGLVRETHLSPSDFVYPMFVAHGVDCRKPIAEMPGVDHLSIAHAVEEAGEAAALGIPAVLLFGLPATKDEEGSGAWDEEGIVQLASRAIKDAHPDLLVITDLCLCEYTSHGHCGVVTPEGVVDNDATLELLARTAVSQAHGGADIIAPSDMMDGRVGAIRAALDEEGLAGTPIMSYSAKFASAFYGPFRVAADSAPAFGDRRAYQMDPANGNEAVRECKLDIDEGADIVMVKPALAYLDLIRRIKDETEVPLAAYNVSGEYSMVKVAAAAGYIDERAVVLETLTGIRRAGADIVITYHAKDAATWLQ
;
A
#
# COMPACT_ATOMS: atom_id res chain seq x y z
N MET A 1 -37.18 4.37 25.70
CA MET A 1 -38.28 5.16 25.04
C MET A 1 -38.07 5.15 23.55
N ALA A 2 -39.11 5.02 22.76
CA ALA A 2 -39.08 4.93 21.30
C ALA A 2 -39.83 6.12 20.68
N PHE A 3 -40.26 6.00 19.41
CA PHE A 3 -41.13 6.95 18.75
C PHE A 3 -42.40 7.17 19.58
N PRO A 4 -42.93 8.44 19.70
CA PRO A 4 -42.52 9.66 19.01
C PRO A 4 -41.40 10.48 19.69
N GLN A 5 -40.94 10.13 20.87
CA GLN A 5 -39.96 10.90 21.64
C GLN A 5 -38.58 10.82 20.99
N THR A 6 -38.16 9.62 20.58
CA THR A 6 -36.86 9.39 19.90
C THR A 6 -37.02 9.55 18.38
N ARG A 7 -36.37 10.54 17.79
CA ARG A 7 -36.45 10.86 16.36
C ARG A 7 -35.07 11.13 15.80
N PRO A 8 -34.30 10.10 15.36
CA PRO A 8 -32.92 10.27 14.80
C PRO A 8 -32.87 11.23 13.61
N ARG A 9 -33.95 11.40 12.83
CA ARG A 9 -34.01 12.37 11.71
C ARG A 9 -33.76 13.81 12.11
N ARG A 10 -33.93 14.17 13.39
CA ARG A 10 -33.64 15.56 13.88
C ARG A 10 -32.21 15.94 13.60
N LEU A 11 -31.25 15.04 13.80
CA LEU A 11 -29.81 15.27 13.59
C LEU A 11 -29.40 15.21 12.11
N ARG A 12 -30.30 14.80 11.21
CA ARG A 12 -30.04 14.69 9.77
C ARG A 12 -30.62 15.83 8.95
N ALA A 13 -31.40 16.72 9.58
CA ALA A 13 -32.26 17.70 8.90
C ALA A 13 -31.47 18.70 8.03
N THR A 14 -30.30 19.15 8.45
CA THR A 14 -29.49 20.13 7.73
C THR A 14 -28.04 19.64 7.53
N HIS A 15 -27.34 20.23 6.55
CA HIS A 15 -25.93 19.96 6.33
C HIS A 15 -25.10 20.28 7.59
N ALA A 16 -25.35 21.43 8.23
CA ALA A 16 -24.65 21.86 9.44
C ALA A 16 -24.85 20.85 10.61
N LEU A 17 -26.09 20.40 10.83
CA LEU A 17 -26.35 19.37 11.86
C LEU A 17 -25.64 18.06 11.56
N ARG A 18 -25.65 17.60 10.30
CA ARG A 18 -24.93 16.39 9.92
C ARG A 18 -23.40 16.54 10.12
N GLY A 19 -22.85 17.72 9.79
CA GLY A 19 -21.45 18.02 10.04
C GLY A 19 -21.07 18.02 11.51
N LEU A 20 -21.93 18.64 12.35
CA LEU A 20 -21.70 18.76 13.79
C LEU A 20 -21.65 17.42 14.53
N VAL A 21 -22.43 16.43 14.07
CA VAL A 21 -22.54 15.12 14.71
C VAL A 21 -21.76 14.01 13.96
N ARG A 22 -20.91 14.42 13.02
CA ARG A 22 -20.10 13.47 12.24
C ARG A 22 -19.07 12.81 13.14
N GLU A 23 -19.03 11.48 13.14
CA GLU A 23 -18.14 10.68 13.98
C GLU A 23 -16.80 10.38 13.29
N THR A 24 -16.80 10.28 11.95
CA THR A 24 -15.60 9.97 11.15
C THR A 24 -15.28 11.14 10.22
N HIS A 25 -14.04 11.58 10.26
CA HIS A 25 -13.52 12.63 9.41
C HIS A 25 -12.41 12.08 8.51
N LEU A 26 -12.31 12.62 7.29
CA LEU A 26 -11.17 12.42 6.39
C LEU A 26 -10.32 13.68 6.41
N SER A 27 -9.01 13.47 6.40
CA SER A 27 -8.01 14.52 6.22
C SER A 27 -7.00 14.06 5.16
N PRO A 28 -6.40 14.97 4.38
CA PRO A 28 -5.25 14.63 3.54
C PRO A 28 -4.13 13.91 4.30
N SER A 29 -3.97 14.22 5.59
CA SER A 29 -3.00 13.58 6.49
C SER A 29 -3.27 12.10 6.79
N ASP A 30 -4.45 11.58 6.44
CA ASP A 30 -4.78 10.16 6.56
C ASP A 30 -4.28 9.33 5.37
N PHE A 31 -3.83 9.98 4.28
CA PHE A 31 -3.55 9.33 3.00
C PHE A 31 -2.07 9.06 2.77
N VAL A 32 -1.81 7.94 2.10
CA VAL A 32 -0.53 7.63 1.46
C VAL A 32 -0.77 7.50 -0.04
N TYR A 33 0.05 8.15 -0.85
CA TYR A 33 -0.10 8.15 -2.29
C TYR A 33 0.87 7.16 -2.96
N PRO A 34 0.38 6.07 -3.61
CA PRO A 34 1.22 5.09 -4.27
C PRO A 34 1.68 5.59 -5.66
N MET A 35 2.97 5.36 -5.99
CA MET A 35 3.58 5.74 -7.25
C MET A 35 4.40 4.60 -7.84
N PHE A 36 4.44 4.52 -9.19
CA PHE A 36 5.26 3.57 -9.93
C PHE A 36 6.47 4.30 -10.53
N VAL A 37 7.67 3.93 -10.09
CA VAL A 37 8.92 4.53 -10.56
C VAL A 37 9.63 3.61 -11.53
N ALA A 38 10.09 4.15 -12.66
CA ALA A 38 10.70 3.41 -13.75
C ALA A 38 11.99 4.09 -14.22
N HIS A 39 12.89 3.30 -14.79
CA HIS A 39 14.07 3.83 -15.46
C HIS A 39 13.69 4.65 -16.70
N GLY A 40 14.49 5.65 -17.01
CA GLY A 40 14.36 6.51 -18.18
C GLY A 40 14.59 7.98 -17.84
N VAL A 41 14.90 8.76 -18.86
CA VAL A 41 15.00 10.21 -18.78
C VAL A 41 13.69 10.78 -19.28
N ASP A 42 12.99 11.57 -18.47
CA ASP A 42 11.73 12.24 -18.85
C ASP A 42 10.61 11.27 -19.29
N CYS A 43 10.39 10.20 -18.51
CA CYS A 43 9.33 9.23 -18.75
C CYS A 43 8.11 9.51 -17.85
N ARG A 44 6.96 9.84 -18.48
CA ARG A 44 5.64 9.84 -17.86
C ARG A 44 4.70 9.06 -18.79
N LYS A 45 4.47 7.77 -18.48
CA LYS A 45 3.73 6.85 -19.36
C LYS A 45 2.44 6.41 -18.67
N PRO A 46 1.26 6.76 -19.21
CA PRO A 46 -0.03 6.35 -18.66
C PRO A 46 -0.18 4.82 -18.56
N ILE A 47 -0.75 4.36 -17.45
CA ILE A 47 -1.11 2.97 -17.23
C ILE A 47 -2.58 2.80 -17.65
N ALA A 48 -2.80 2.07 -18.76
CA ALA A 48 -4.13 1.97 -19.38
C ALA A 48 -5.20 1.40 -18.43
N GLU A 49 -4.82 0.46 -17.57
CA GLU A 49 -5.70 -0.21 -16.60
C GLU A 49 -5.98 0.65 -15.37
N MET A 50 -5.26 1.77 -15.19
CA MET A 50 -5.37 2.67 -14.04
C MET A 50 -5.44 4.13 -14.49
N PRO A 51 -6.60 4.60 -15.00
CA PRO A 51 -6.74 5.96 -15.55
C PRO A 51 -6.29 7.06 -14.57
N GLY A 52 -5.34 7.89 -15.00
CA GLY A 52 -4.76 8.97 -14.17
C GLY A 52 -3.55 8.55 -13.34
N VAL A 53 -3.07 7.31 -13.48
CA VAL A 53 -1.83 6.83 -12.86
C VAL A 53 -0.80 6.55 -13.96
N ASP A 54 0.45 6.95 -13.74
CA ASP A 54 1.54 6.85 -14.70
C ASP A 54 2.73 6.04 -14.15
N HIS A 55 3.50 5.45 -15.04
CA HIS A 55 4.90 5.12 -14.77
C HIS A 55 5.72 6.40 -14.85
N LEU A 56 6.54 6.66 -13.86
CA LEU A 56 7.27 7.92 -13.69
C LEU A 56 8.78 7.69 -13.70
N SER A 57 9.53 8.50 -14.48
CA SER A 57 10.96 8.64 -14.25
C SER A 57 11.22 9.30 -12.88
N ILE A 58 12.45 9.23 -12.36
CA ILE A 58 12.80 9.82 -11.07
C ILE A 58 12.44 11.30 -11.01
N ALA A 59 12.72 12.08 -12.07
CA ALA A 59 12.39 13.50 -12.11
C ALA A 59 10.88 13.76 -11.96
N HIS A 60 10.06 13.01 -12.70
CA HIS A 60 8.59 13.12 -12.58
C HIS A 60 8.05 12.56 -11.27
N ALA A 61 8.70 11.56 -10.67
CA ALA A 61 8.34 11.07 -9.35
C ALA A 61 8.59 12.12 -8.26
N VAL A 62 9.67 12.90 -8.37
CA VAL A 62 9.94 14.04 -7.48
C VAL A 62 8.88 15.12 -7.62
N GLU A 63 8.49 15.48 -8.85
CA GLU A 63 7.41 16.45 -9.10
C GLU A 63 6.08 15.98 -8.51
N GLU A 64 5.70 14.73 -8.79
CA GLU A 64 4.45 14.11 -8.33
C GLU A 64 4.38 14.01 -6.79
N ALA A 65 5.53 13.69 -6.15
CA ALA A 65 5.67 13.67 -4.70
C ALA A 65 5.49 15.08 -4.10
N GLY A 66 6.05 16.11 -4.75
CA GLY A 66 5.87 17.51 -4.36
C GLY A 66 4.42 17.98 -4.46
N GLU A 67 3.68 17.56 -5.51
CA GLU A 67 2.25 17.84 -5.63
C GLU A 67 1.44 17.19 -4.51
N ALA A 68 1.76 15.93 -4.15
CA ALA A 68 1.11 15.23 -3.04
C ALA A 68 1.37 15.96 -1.71
N ALA A 69 2.63 16.35 -1.44
CA ALA A 69 3.01 17.11 -0.25
C ALA A 69 2.28 18.47 -0.18
N ALA A 70 2.16 19.20 -1.30
CA ALA A 70 1.45 20.48 -1.37
C ALA A 70 -0.04 20.36 -1.06
N LEU A 71 -0.66 19.19 -1.27
CA LEU A 71 -2.03 18.88 -0.91
C LEU A 71 -2.19 18.43 0.56
N GLY A 72 -1.09 18.35 1.34
CA GLY A 72 -1.08 17.93 2.73
C GLY A 72 -1.05 16.41 2.92
N ILE A 73 -0.70 15.64 1.89
CA ILE A 73 -0.48 14.19 1.98
C ILE A 73 0.92 13.97 2.57
N PRO A 74 1.07 13.24 3.70
CA PRO A 74 2.32 13.16 4.43
C PRO A 74 3.30 12.14 3.88
N ALA A 75 2.85 11.20 3.01
CA ALA A 75 3.67 10.09 2.58
C ALA A 75 3.35 9.62 1.16
N VAL A 76 4.38 9.12 0.48
CA VAL A 76 4.26 8.38 -0.78
C VAL A 76 4.72 6.93 -0.58
N LEU A 77 4.16 6.00 -1.37
CA LEU A 77 4.55 4.59 -1.40
C LEU A 77 5.10 4.25 -2.79
N LEU A 78 6.36 3.80 -2.86
CA LEU A 78 7.05 3.54 -4.12
C LEU A 78 7.00 2.07 -4.53
N PHE A 79 6.65 1.82 -5.79
CA PHE A 79 6.80 0.55 -6.50
C PHE A 79 7.82 0.72 -7.62
N GLY A 80 8.86 -0.12 -7.65
CA GLY A 80 9.95 -0.01 -8.61
C GLY A 80 9.74 -0.89 -9.84
N LEU A 81 10.00 -0.34 -11.03
CA LEU A 81 10.10 -1.10 -12.28
C LEU A 81 11.58 -1.15 -12.69
N PRO A 82 12.28 -2.26 -12.45
CA PRO A 82 13.70 -2.38 -12.80
C PRO A 82 13.89 -2.40 -14.31
N ALA A 83 15.08 -2.02 -14.78
CA ALA A 83 15.41 -2.08 -16.20
C ALA A 83 15.54 -3.52 -16.72
N THR A 84 15.98 -4.43 -15.85
CA THR A 84 16.15 -5.86 -16.14
C THR A 84 15.68 -6.67 -14.94
N LYS A 85 15.21 -7.88 -15.18
CA LYS A 85 14.78 -8.84 -14.17
C LYS A 85 15.62 -10.10 -14.26
N ASP A 86 15.87 -10.73 -13.13
CA ASP A 86 16.56 -12.03 -13.03
C ASP A 86 15.79 -13.02 -12.15
N GLU A 87 16.32 -14.20 -11.94
CA GLU A 87 15.64 -15.24 -11.16
C GLU A 87 15.58 -14.93 -9.66
N GLU A 88 16.57 -14.21 -9.13
CA GLU A 88 16.66 -13.85 -7.71
C GLU A 88 15.98 -12.50 -7.41
N GLY A 89 15.77 -11.64 -8.43
CA GLY A 89 15.25 -10.30 -8.25
C GLY A 89 16.31 -9.33 -7.73
N SER A 90 17.58 -9.48 -8.17
CA SER A 90 18.74 -8.75 -7.63
C SER A 90 18.62 -7.23 -7.69
N GLY A 91 17.85 -6.68 -8.62
CA GLY A 91 17.54 -5.25 -8.68
C GLY A 91 16.82 -4.70 -7.45
N ALA A 92 16.23 -5.55 -6.59
CA ALA A 92 15.52 -5.11 -5.40
C ALA A 92 16.46 -4.56 -4.32
N TRP A 93 17.66 -5.12 -4.20
CA TRP A 93 18.69 -4.70 -3.23
C TRP A 93 19.90 -4.00 -3.84
N ASP A 94 19.84 -3.66 -5.13
CA ASP A 94 20.87 -2.85 -5.77
C ASP A 94 20.89 -1.44 -5.14
N GLU A 95 22.05 -0.98 -4.66
CA GLU A 95 22.24 0.36 -4.09
C GLU A 95 21.91 1.47 -5.11
N GLU A 96 22.05 1.20 -6.40
CA GLU A 96 21.65 2.05 -7.52
C GLU A 96 20.33 1.59 -8.15
N GLY A 97 19.54 0.79 -7.43
CA GLY A 97 18.19 0.36 -7.82
C GLY A 97 17.22 1.53 -7.97
N ILE A 98 16.21 1.35 -8.81
CA ILE A 98 15.27 2.44 -9.15
C ILE A 98 14.57 3.01 -7.92
N VAL A 99 14.21 2.18 -6.92
CA VAL A 99 13.56 2.61 -5.69
C VAL A 99 14.52 3.40 -4.82
N GLN A 100 15.77 2.92 -4.65
CA GLN A 100 16.81 3.58 -3.88
C GLN A 100 17.15 4.95 -4.47
N LEU A 101 17.31 5.03 -5.79
CA LEU A 101 17.54 6.30 -6.50
C LEU A 101 16.36 7.27 -6.36
N ALA A 102 15.15 6.79 -6.53
CA ALA A 102 13.94 7.61 -6.41
C ALA A 102 13.73 8.11 -4.97
N SER A 103 13.97 7.26 -3.96
CA SER A 103 13.86 7.62 -2.54
C SER A 103 14.83 8.74 -2.20
N ARG A 104 16.12 8.61 -2.56
CA ARG A 104 17.11 9.68 -2.36
C ARG A 104 16.69 10.99 -3.02
N ALA A 105 16.28 10.94 -4.29
CA ALA A 105 15.89 12.15 -5.03
C ALA A 105 14.64 12.84 -4.43
N ILE A 106 13.66 12.07 -3.98
CA ILE A 106 12.46 12.61 -3.31
C ILE A 106 12.84 13.22 -1.96
N LYS A 107 13.65 12.54 -1.14
CA LYS A 107 14.10 13.07 0.16
C LYS A 107 14.95 14.32 0.02
N ASP A 108 15.81 14.41 -0.99
CA ASP A 108 16.62 15.60 -1.27
C ASP A 108 15.72 16.82 -1.63
N ALA A 109 14.66 16.61 -2.40
CA ALA A 109 13.76 17.67 -2.83
C ALA A 109 12.67 18.00 -1.79
N HIS A 110 12.19 17.01 -1.07
CA HIS A 110 11.07 17.08 -0.13
C HIS A 110 11.40 16.37 1.19
N PRO A 111 12.30 16.92 2.02
CA PRO A 111 12.83 16.24 3.22
C PRO A 111 11.76 15.90 4.28
N ASP A 112 10.67 16.65 4.34
CA ASP A 112 9.56 16.45 5.27
C ASP A 112 8.54 15.41 4.80
N LEU A 113 8.57 15.02 3.51
CA LEU A 113 7.67 13.99 2.97
C LEU A 113 8.22 12.60 3.31
N LEU A 114 7.38 11.75 3.88
CA LEU A 114 7.77 10.36 4.17
C LEU A 114 7.78 9.53 2.87
N VAL A 115 8.87 8.79 2.69
CA VAL A 115 9.01 7.81 1.61
C VAL A 115 8.86 6.42 2.18
N ILE A 116 7.80 5.72 1.78
CA ILE A 116 7.55 4.32 2.08
C ILE A 116 7.97 3.51 0.86
N THR A 117 8.69 2.42 1.05
CA THR A 117 9.04 1.52 -0.06
C THR A 117 8.33 0.19 0.08
N ASP A 118 7.64 -0.23 -0.98
CA ASP A 118 7.15 -1.62 -1.07
C ASP A 118 8.35 -2.57 -1.13
N LEU A 119 8.34 -3.57 -0.29
CA LEU A 119 9.38 -4.57 -0.25
C LEU A 119 8.80 -5.90 -0.71
N CYS A 120 9.05 -6.22 -1.97
CA CYS A 120 8.70 -7.48 -2.60
C CYS A 120 9.69 -7.78 -3.72
N LEU A 121 9.85 -9.05 -4.06
CA LEU A 121 10.70 -9.47 -5.18
C LEU A 121 9.95 -9.58 -6.51
N CYS A 122 8.61 -9.56 -6.50
CA CYS A 122 7.81 -9.87 -7.70
C CYS A 122 7.95 -8.85 -8.84
N GLU A 123 8.32 -7.61 -8.57
CA GLU A 123 8.64 -6.60 -9.58
C GLU A 123 9.99 -6.86 -10.25
N TYR A 124 10.89 -7.56 -9.55
CA TYR A 124 12.30 -7.74 -9.91
C TYR A 124 12.63 -9.14 -10.43
N THR A 125 11.81 -10.15 -10.06
CA THR A 125 12.01 -11.52 -10.54
C THR A 125 11.48 -11.73 -11.95
N SER A 126 12.21 -12.49 -12.76
CA SER A 126 11.81 -12.84 -14.14
C SER A 126 10.54 -13.70 -14.19
N HIS A 127 10.25 -14.44 -13.13
CA HIS A 127 9.05 -15.28 -13.00
C HIS A 127 7.88 -14.59 -12.30
N GLY A 128 8.04 -13.38 -11.73
CA GLY A 128 6.97 -12.60 -11.11
C GLY A 128 6.41 -13.17 -9.80
N HIS A 129 7.04 -14.15 -9.17
CA HIS A 129 6.71 -14.58 -7.80
C HIS A 129 7.43 -13.73 -6.76
N CYS A 130 6.87 -13.70 -5.52
CA CYS A 130 7.35 -12.83 -4.44
C CYS A 130 8.57 -13.37 -3.68
N GLY A 131 9.18 -14.43 -4.12
CA GLY A 131 10.31 -15.07 -3.46
C GLY A 131 11.09 -16.01 -4.37
N VAL A 132 12.09 -16.66 -3.80
CA VAL A 132 12.92 -17.69 -4.45
C VAL A 132 12.06 -18.86 -4.87
N VAL A 133 12.20 -19.35 -6.10
CA VAL A 133 11.44 -20.48 -6.63
C VAL A 133 12.31 -21.73 -6.70
N THR A 134 11.84 -22.83 -6.11
CA THR A 134 12.51 -24.14 -6.19
C THR A 134 12.41 -24.74 -7.59
N PRO A 135 13.23 -25.74 -7.95
CA PRO A 135 13.11 -26.45 -9.23
C PRO A 135 11.72 -27.06 -9.49
N GLU A 136 10.94 -27.33 -8.43
CA GLU A 136 9.58 -27.85 -8.50
C GLU A 136 8.52 -26.74 -8.74
N GLY A 137 8.94 -25.48 -8.80
CA GLY A 137 8.05 -24.33 -9.04
C GLY A 137 7.30 -23.86 -7.78
N VAL A 138 7.84 -24.12 -6.58
CA VAL A 138 7.28 -23.66 -5.30
C VAL A 138 8.12 -22.52 -4.76
N VAL A 139 7.49 -21.51 -4.17
CA VAL A 139 8.21 -20.42 -3.48
C VAL A 139 8.78 -20.96 -2.17
N ASP A 140 10.10 -20.85 -2.02
CA ASP A 140 10.83 -21.21 -0.80
C ASP A 140 10.79 -20.06 0.18
N ASN A 141 10.05 -20.26 1.27
CA ASN A 141 9.88 -19.26 2.33
C ASN A 141 11.22 -18.84 2.92
N ASP A 142 11.98 -19.80 3.44
CA ASP A 142 13.16 -19.53 4.27
C ASP A 142 14.32 -18.95 3.43
N ALA A 143 14.52 -19.44 2.20
CA ALA A 143 15.49 -18.86 1.28
C ALA A 143 15.14 -17.43 0.87
N THR A 144 13.85 -17.08 0.87
CA THR A 144 13.40 -15.72 0.53
C THR A 144 13.69 -14.71 1.64
N LEU A 145 13.67 -15.11 2.91
CA LEU A 145 13.86 -14.20 4.06
C LEU A 145 15.18 -13.42 3.99
N GLU A 146 16.27 -14.07 3.57
CA GLU A 146 17.58 -13.40 3.43
C GLU A 146 17.55 -12.29 2.38
N LEU A 147 16.88 -12.52 1.25
CA LEU A 147 16.77 -11.52 0.18
C LEU A 147 15.88 -10.35 0.60
N LEU A 148 14.81 -10.62 1.34
CA LEU A 148 13.95 -9.56 1.89
C LEU A 148 14.68 -8.70 2.91
N ALA A 149 15.43 -9.32 3.82
CA ALA A 149 16.25 -8.62 4.81
C ALA A 149 17.30 -7.72 4.14
N ARG A 150 18.01 -8.23 3.14
CA ARG A 150 18.99 -7.48 2.34
C ARG A 150 18.33 -6.31 1.59
N THR A 151 17.15 -6.53 1.01
CA THR A 151 16.38 -5.48 0.32
C THR A 151 15.97 -4.37 1.28
N ALA A 152 15.49 -4.72 2.49
CA ALA A 152 15.10 -3.74 3.50
C ALA A 152 16.25 -2.80 3.88
N VAL A 153 17.43 -3.37 4.13
CA VAL A 153 18.65 -2.61 4.45
C VAL A 153 19.01 -1.67 3.29
N SER A 154 19.04 -2.19 2.06
CA SER A 154 19.35 -1.38 0.87
C SER A 154 18.37 -0.23 0.66
N GLN A 155 17.06 -0.48 0.82
CA GLN A 155 16.03 0.56 0.69
C GLN A 155 16.14 1.61 1.81
N ALA A 156 16.40 1.21 3.05
CA ALA A 156 16.60 2.14 4.17
C ALA A 156 17.84 3.03 3.97
N HIS A 157 18.98 2.46 3.54
CA HIS A 157 20.16 3.26 3.13
C HIS A 157 19.88 4.13 1.90
N GLY A 158 18.95 3.72 1.04
CA GLY A 158 18.44 4.49 -0.09
C GLY A 158 17.56 5.68 0.30
N GLY A 159 17.26 5.89 1.59
CA GLY A 159 16.46 7.00 2.10
C GLY A 159 14.99 6.70 2.31
N ALA A 160 14.59 5.42 2.35
CA ALA A 160 13.24 5.05 2.78
C ALA A 160 13.05 5.37 4.27
N ASP A 161 11.96 6.06 4.60
CA ASP A 161 11.57 6.33 5.99
C ASP A 161 10.84 5.14 6.63
N ILE A 162 10.13 4.33 5.82
CA ILE A 162 9.36 3.16 6.28
C ILE A 162 9.53 2.03 5.27
N ILE A 163 9.81 0.82 5.76
CA ILE A 163 9.88 -0.40 4.94
C ILE A 163 8.54 -1.13 5.01
N ALA A 164 7.97 -1.49 3.85
CA ALA A 164 6.64 -2.10 3.78
C ALA A 164 6.68 -3.47 3.07
N PRO A 165 7.00 -4.57 3.82
CA PRO A 165 7.07 -5.92 3.25
C PRO A 165 5.69 -6.40 2.78
N SER A 166 5.60 -6.78 1.49
CA SER A 166 4.36 -7.18 0.84
C SER A 166 4.37 -8.59 0.25
N ASP A 167 5.41 -9.35 0.52
CA ASP A 167 5.70 -10.68 -0.02
C ASP A 167 4.84 -11.81 0.57
N MET A 168 4.47 -11.74 1.85
CA MET A 168 3.71 -12.72 2.63
C MET A 168 4.49 -13.98 3.01
N MET A 169 5.82 -13.90 3.18
CA MET A 169 6.61 -14.99 3.74
C MET A 169 6.47 -15.04 5.27
N ASP A 170 6.39 -16.23 5.83
CA ASP A 170 6.36 -16.42 7.29
C ASP A 170 7.71 -16.00 7.91
N GLY A 171 7.67 -15.22 9.01
CA GLY A 171 8.87 -14.77 9.72
C GLY A 171 9.61 -13.59 9.07
N ARG A 172 9.08 -13.00 8.00
CA ARG A 172 9.75 -11.92 7.24
C ARG A 172 9.95 -10.66 8.05
N VAL A 173 8.99 -10.30 8.90
CA VAL A 173 9.09 -9.08 9.71
C VAL A 173 10.24 -9.22 10.70
N GLY A 174 10.37 -10.38 11.37
CA GLY A 174 11.47 -10.67 12.28
C GLY A 174 12.84 -10.64 11.59
N ALA A 175 12.94 -11.24 10.40
CA ALA A 175 14.17 -11.23 9.60
C ALA A 175 14.58 -9.80 9.18
N ILE A 176 13.62 -9.00 8.70
CA ILE A 176 13.83 -7.61 8.31
C ILE A 176 14.24 -6.76 9.54
N ARG A 177 13.53 -6.90 10.67
CA ARG A 177 13.82 -6.15 11.90
C ARG A 177 15.24 -6.44 12.40
N ALA A 178 15.63 -7.72 12.45
CA ALA A 178 16.97 -8.11 12.86
C ALA A 178 18.05 -7.48 11.94
N ALA A 179 17.88 -7.54 10.63
CA ALA A 179 18.84 -6.99 9.68
C ALA A 179 18.97 -5.47 9.78
N LEU A 180 17.84 -4.76 9.92
CA LEU A 180 17.85 -3.30 10.12
C LEU A 180 18.56 -2.93 11.43
N ASP A 181 18.35 -3.68 12.52
CA ASP A 181 18.99 -3.43 13.81
C ASP A 181 20.50 -3.68 13.76
N GLU A 182 20.96 -4.75 13.08
CA GLU A 182 22.38 -5.06 12.89
C GLU A 182 23.13 -3.96 12.10
N GLU A 183 22.45 -3.34 11.14
CA GLU A 183 23.00 -2.24 10.33
C GLU A 183 22.85 -0.85 10.99
N GLY A 184 22.41 -0.80 12.25
CA GLY A 184 22.24 0.46 13.00
C GLY A 184 21.01 1.28 12.57
N LEU A 185 20.07 0.66 11.84
CA LEU A 185 18.83 1.25 11.33
C LEU A 185 17.63 0.94 12.24
N ALA A 186 17.86 0.74 13.54
CA ALA A 186 16.82 0.41 14.52
C ALA A 186 15.67 1.43 14.58
N GLY A 187 15.89 2.66 14.09
CA GLY A 187 14.87 3.70 14.01
C GLY A 187 13.95 3.62 12.79
N THR A 188 14.16 2.68 11.85
CA THR A 188 13.34 2.53 10.66
C THR A 188 12.09 1.70 10.95
N PRO A 189 10.86 2.27 10.88
CA PRO A 189 9.62 1.53 11.09
C PRO A 189 9.35 0.50 10.00
N ILE A 190 8.61 -0.57 10.37
CA ILE A 190 8.11 -1.59 9.46
C ILE A 190 6.59 -1.50 9.38
N MET A 191 6.05 -1.25 8.16
CA MET A 191 4.63 -1.30 7.86
C MET A 191 4.31 -2.59 7.11
N SER A 192 3.97 -3.65 7.82
CA SER A 192 3.76 -4.96 7.21
C SER A 192 2.41 -5.08 6.53
N TYR A 193 2.40 -5.67 5.34
CA TYR A 193 1.18 -6.13 4.66
C TYR A 193 0.65 -7.41 5.33
N SER A 194 0.36 -7.33 6.61
CA SER A 194 0.07 -8.49 7.48
C SER A 194 -1.14 -9.30 7.04
N ALA A 195 -2.19 -8.64 6.56
CA ALA A 195 -3.40 -9.29 6.07
C ALA A 195 -3.58 -9.01 4.56
N LYS A 196 -2.73 -9.63 3.74
CA LYS A 196 -2.80 -9.52 2.27
C LYS A 196 -3.44 -10.78 1.66
N PHE A 197 -4.58 -10.60 1.04
CA PHE A 197 -5.37 -11.68 0.45
C PHE A 197 -5.01 -11.96 -1.01
N ALA A 198 -5.20 -13.21 -1.46
CA ALA A 198 -5.11 -13.61 -2.87
C ALA A 198 -6.33 -13.06 -3.64
N SER A 199 -6.28 -11.78 -3.94
CA SER A 199 -7.45 -11.02 -4.42
C SER A 199 -7.51 -10.91 -5.95
N ALA A 200 -8.73 -10.96 -6.48
CA ALA A 200 -9.02 -10.64 -7.87
C ALA A 200 -8.90 -9.13 -8.18
N PHE A 201 -8.91 -8.27 -7.16
CA PHE A 201 -8.77 -6.81 -7.32
C PHE A 201 -7.35 -6.34 -7.66
N TYR A 202 -6.36 -7.23 -7.81
CA TYR A 202 -4.99 -6.87 -8.17
C TYR A 202 -4.71 -6.85 -9.68
N GLY A 203 -5.72 -7.10 -10.53
CA GLY A 203 -5.53 -7.16 -11.98
C GLY A 203 -4.78 -5.96 -12.55
N PRO A 204 -5.25 -4.71 -12.34
CA PRO A 204 -4.56 -3.52 -12.84
C PRO A 204 -3.14 -3.33 -12.27
N PHE A 205 -2.91 -3.65 -11.00
CA PHE A 205 -1.58 -3.58 -10.38
C PHE A 205 -0.56 -4.51 -11.04
N ARG A 206 -0.98 -5.75 -11.39
CA ARG A 206 -0.08 -6.71 -12.03
C ARG A 206 0.46 -6.20 -13.37
N VAL A 207 -0.35 -5.44 -14.09
CA VAL A 207 0.06 -4.76 -15.33
C VAL A 207 0.95 -3.56 -14.99
N ALA A 208 0.53 -2.73 -14.03
CA ALA A 208 1.25 -1.53 -13.63
C ALA A 208 2.67 -1.82 -13.11
N ALA A 209 2.83 -2.85 -12.29
CA ALA A 209 4.11 -3.26 -11.70
C ALA A 209 4.88 -4.29 -12.55
N ASP A 210 4.34 -4.68 -13.72
CA ASP A 210 4.90 -5.75 -14.57
C ASP A 210 5.23 -7.01 -13.74
N SER A 211 4.33 -7.40 -12.84
CA SER A 211 4.55 -8.43 -11.82
C SER A 211 3.58 -9.62 -11.90
N ALA A 212 3.01 -9.86 -13.08
CA ALA A 212 2.17 -11.03 -13.28
C ALA A 212 3.00 -12.32 -13.15
N PRO A 213 2.57 -13.32 -12.35
CA PRO A 213 3.32 -14.57 -12.24
C PRO A 213 3.36 -15.28 -13.61
N ALA A 214 4.54 -15.71 -14.02
CA ALA A 214 4.76 -16.41 -15.29
C ALA A 214 4.15 -17.82 -15.31
N PHE A 215 3.92 -18.40 -14.13
CA PHE A 215 3.27 -19.71 -13.93
C PHE A 215 2.49 -19.75 -12.62
N GLY A 216 1.55 -20.67 -12.47
CA GLY A 216 0.77 -20.84 -11.24
C GLY A 216 -0.02 -19.61 -10.81
N ASP A 217 -0.10 -19.43 -9.49
CA ASP A 217 -0.71 -18.25 -8.85
C ASP A 217 -0.01 -17.97 -7.51
N ARG A 218 -0.53 -17.02 -6.73
CA ARG A 218 0.04 -16.60 -5.45
C ARG A 218 -0.72 -17.13 -4.22
N ARG A 219 -1.63 -18.10 -4.40
CA ARG A 219 -2.49 -18.60 -3.31
C ARG A 219 -1.76 -19.47 -2.31
N ALA A 220 -0.54 -19.92 -2.66
CA ALA A 220 0.29 -20.69 -1.74
C ALA A 220 0.86 -19.83 -0.59
N TYR A 221 0.93 -18.50 -0.76
CA TYR A 221 1.48 -17.58 0.23
C TYR A 221 0.62 -16.33 0.49
N GLN A 222 -0.31 -15.95 -0.38
CA GLN A 222 -1.32 -14.94 -0.07
C GLN A 222 -2.56 -15.60 0.53
N MET A 223 -3.18 -14.95 1.51
CA MET A 223 -4.28 -15.50 2.29
C MET A 223 -5.53 -15.79 1.45
N ASP A 224 -6.27 -16.83 1.82
CA ASP A 224 -7.58 -17.10 1.24
C ASP A 224 -8.60 -16.01 1.66
N PRO A 225 -9.30 -15.36 0.69
CA PRO A 225 -10.34 -14.38 0.98
C PRO A 225 -11.44 -14.84 1.93
N ALA A 226 -11.64 -16.15 2.09
CA ALA A 226 -12.62 -16.72 3.01
C ALA A 226 -12.18 -16.77 4.48
N ASN A 227 -10.88 -16.50 4.78
CA ASN A 227 -10.26 -16.80 6.09
C ASN A 227 -10.06 -15.53 6.94
N GLY A 228 -11.09 -15.01 7.59
CA GLY A 228 -10.97 -13.84 8.45
C GLY A 228 -10.23 -14.08 9.78
N ASN A 229 -10.24 -15.31 10.33
CA ASN A 229 -9.50 -15.62 11.57
C ASN A 229 -7.98 -15.64 11.33
N GLU A 230 -7.56 -16.08 10.17
CA GLU A 230 -6.18 -16.09 9.73
C GLU A 230 -5.62 -14.67 9.68
N ALA A 231 -6.38 -13.72 9.11
CA ALA A 231 -5.98 -12.31 9.04
C ALA A 231 -5.60 -11.71 10.40
N VAL A 232 -6.39 -11.98 11.44
CA VAL A 232 -6.10 -11.50 12.79
C VAL A 232 -4.84 -12.18 13.35
N ARG A 233 -4.65 -13.47 13.07
CA ARG A 233 -3.47 -14.23 13.52
C ARG A 233 -2.21 -13.70 12.84
N GLU A 234 -2.23 -13.47 11.53
CA GLU A 234 -1.11 -12.91 10.78
C GLU A 234 -0.70 -11.52 11.31
N CYS A 235 -1.67 -10.63 11.57
CA CYS A 235 -1.37 -9.33 12.16
C CYS A 235 -0.70 -9.46 13.54
N LYS A 236 -1.13 -10.40 14.39
CA LYS A 236 -0.53 -10.61 15.70
C LYS A 236 0.88 -11.19 15.62
N LEU A 237 1.13 -12.11 14.68
CA LEU A 237 2.46 -12.66 14.44
C LEU A 237 3.42 -11.56 13.96
N ASP A 238 3.02 -10.75 12.97
CA ASP A 238 3.84 -9.64 12.49
C ASP A 238 4.15 -8.60 13.59
N ILE A 239 3.19 -8.32 14.49
CA ILE A 239 3.42 -7.45 15.65
C ILE A 239 4.45 -8.08 16.60
N ASP A 240 4.31 -9.37 16.90
CA ASP A 240 5.24 -10.09 17.79
C ASP A 240 6.65 -10.17 17.16
N GLU A 241 6.77 -10.17 15.84
CA GLU A 241 8.02 -10.10 15.08
C GLU A 241 8.62 -8.70 14.99
N GLY A 242 7.88 -7.64 15.36
CA GLY A 242 8.37 -6.26 15.41
C GLY A 242 7.80 -5.32 14.35
N ALA A 243 6.63 -5.61 13.75
CA ALA A 243 5.92 -4.64 12.92
C ALA A 243 5.40 -3.47 13.75
N ASP A 244 5.69 -2.24 13.32
CA ASP A 244 5.20 -1.00 13.94
C ASP A 244 3.79 -0.65 13.45
N ILE A 245 3.47 -1.03 12.21
CA ILE A 245 2.20 -0.79 11.55
C ILE A 245 1.78 -2.07 10.84
N VAL A 246 0.52 -2.48 11.00
CA VAL A 246 -0.06 -3.61 10.25
C VAL A 246 -1.02 -3.12 9.18
N MET A 247 -1.21 -3.89 8.10
CA MET A 247 -2.03 -3.48 6.97
C MET A 247 -2.99 -4.56 6.51
N VAL A 248 -4.21 -4.15 6.14
CA VAL A 248 -5.19 -4.98 5.41
C VAL A 248 -5.18 -4.61 3.93
N LYS A 249 -5.02 -5.58 3.05
CA LYS A 249 -5.04 -5.42 1.59
C LYS A 249 -5.78 -6.58 0.91
N PRO A 250 -6.84 -6.32 0.12
CA PRO A 250 -7.51 -5.03 -0.17
C PRO A 250 -8.32 -4.45 0.99
N ALA A 251 -8.86 -3.22 0.81
CA ALA A 251 -9.61 -2.53 1.85
C ALA A 251 -11.14 -2.69 1.72
N LEU A 252 -11.72 -2.35 0.57
CA LEU A 252 -13.17 -2.13 0.45
C LEU A 252 -14.01 -3.38 0.69
N ALA A 253 -13.56 -4.54 0.20
CA ALA A 253 -14.23 -5.82 0.41
C ALA A 253 -13.92 -6.47 1.78
N TYR A 254 -13.08 -5.84 2.62
CA TYR A 254 -12.56 -6.37 3.89
C TYR A 254 -12.73 -5.38 5.06
N LEU A 255 -13.75 -4.52 5.01
CA LEU A 255 -14.05 -3.54 6.07
C LEU A 255 -14.33 -4.21 7.42
N ASP A 256 -14.91 -5.39 7.42
CA ASP A 256 -15.15 -6.23 8.59
C ASP A 256 -13.83 -6.65 9.26
N LEU A 257 -12.81 -7.00 8.46
CA LEU A 257 -11.50 -7.38 8.97
C LEU A 257 -10.69 -6.16 9.45
N ILE A 258 -10.78 -5.03 8.76
CA ILE A 258 -10.21 -3.77 9.23
C ILE A 258 -10.78 -3.45 10.64
N ARG A 259 -12.11 -3.55 10.81
CA ARG A 259 -12.74 -3.31 12.13
C ARG A 259 -12.25 -4.31 13.18
N ARG A 260 -12.25 -5.58 12.83
CA ARG A 260 -11.86 -6.64 13.75
C ARG A 260 -10.40 -6.55 14.17
N ILE A 261 -9.47 -6.31 13.24
CA ILE A 261 -8.05 -6.15 13.54
C ILE A 261 -7.83 -4.92 14.41
N LYS A 262 -8.49 -3.79 14.09
CA LYS A 262 -8.43 -2.58 14.92
C LYS A 262 -8.89 -2.80 16.36
N ASP A 263 -9.90 -3.64 16.57
CA ASP A 263 -10.40 -3.96 17.91
C ASP A 263 -9.48 -4.94 18.68
N GLU A 264 -8.65 -5.71 17.97
CA GLU A 264 -7.81 -6.76 18.56
C GLU A 264 -6.31 -6.40 18.61
N THR A 265 -5.90 -5.24 18.08
CA THR A 265 -4.50 -4.77 18.08
C THR A 265 -4.39 -3.32 18.56
N GLU A 266 -3.22 -2.95 19.13
CA GLU A 266 -2.97 -1.62 19.66
C GLU A 266 -2.07 -0.77 18.75
N VAL A 267 -1.52 -1.36 17.66
CA VAL A 267 -0.67 -0.64 16.71
C VAL A 267 -1.50 0.11 15.66
N PRO A 268 -0.93 1.12 14.99
CA PRO A 268 -1.58 1.76 13.85
C PRO A 268 -1.95 0.75 12.75
N LEU A 269 -3.13 0.94 12.17
CA LEU A 269 -3.68 0.08 11.12
C LEU A 269 -3.75 0.81 9.79
N ALA A 270 -3.03 0.32 8.79
CA ALA A 270 -3.15 0.75 7.40
C ALA A 270 -4.19 -0.09 6.65
N ALA A 271 -4.82 0.51 5.65
CA ALA A 271 -5.69 -0.21 4.71
C ALA A 271 -5.43 0.26 3.28
N TYR A 272 -5.29 -0.68 2.36
CA TYR A 272 -4.98 -0.37 0.97
C TYR A 272 -6.21 -0.45 0.07
N ASN A 273 -6.69 0.70 -0.38
CA ASN A 273 -7.67 0.83 -1.46
C ASN A 273 -6.95 0.57 -2.80
N VAL A 274 -7.03 -0.68 -3.27
CA VAL A 274 -6.16 -1.22 -4.31
C VAL A 274 -6.58 -0.84 -5.73
N SER A 275 -5.72 -1.18 -6.70
CA SER A 275 -5.85 -0.81 -8.11
C SER A 275 -7.18 -1.19 -8.74
N GLY A 276 -7.71 -2.40 -8.47
CA GLY A 276 -9.01 -2.82 -9.00
C GLY A 276 -10.18 -2.06 -8.39
N GLU A 277 -10.11 -1.75 -7.09
CA GLU A 277 -11.10 -0.90 -6.41
C GLU A 277 -11.09 0.52 -7.00
N TYR A 278 -9.89 1.08 -7.23
CA TYR A 278 -9.68 2.36 -7.90
C TYR A 278 -10.25 2.37 -9.32
N SER A 279 -9.84 1.42 -10.15
CA SER A 279 -10.19 1.37 -11.57
C SER A 279 -11.69 1.15 -11.79
N MET A 280 -12.36 0.35 -10.94
CA MET A 280 -13.82 0.18 -10.98
C MET A 280 -14.55 1.52 -10.82
N VAL A 281 -14.12 2.37 -9.90
CA VAL A 281 -14.71 3.70 -9.69
C VAL A 281 -14.45 4.60 -10.89
N LYS A 282 -13.20 4.68 -11.37
CA LYS A 282 -12.83 5.51 -12.54
C LYS A 282 -13.64 5.12 -13.79
N VAL A 283 -13.75 3.83 -14.09
CA VAL A 283 -14.48 3.35 -15.27
C VAL A 283 -15.98 3.61 -15.15
N ALA A 284 -16.59 3.34 -13.97
CA ALA A 284 -18.00 3.58 -13.75
C ALA A 284 -18.35 5.08 -13.81
N ALA A 285 -17.47 5.94 -13.29
CA ALA A 285 -17.62 7.40 -13.35
C ALA A 285 -17.49 7.91 -14.79
N ALA A 286 -16.50 7.45 -15.54
CA ALA A 286 -16.33 7.81 -16.96
C ALA A 286 -17.53 7.40 -17.82
N ALA A 287 -18.21 6.30 -17.47
CA ALA A 287 -19.45 5.85 -18.11
C ALA A 287 -20.70 6.61 -17.62
N GLY A 288 -20.59 7.51 -16.64
CA GLY A 288 -21.69 8.31 -16.10
C GLY A 288 -22.63 7.54 -15.18
N TYR A 289 -22.23 6.37 -14.67
CA TYR A 289 -23.07 5.57 -13.77
C TYR A 289 -23.04 6.02 -12.33
N ILE A 290 -21.95 6.66 -11.91
CA ILE A 290 -21.73 7.15 -10.54
C ILE A 290 -21.09 8.54 -10.55
N ASP A 291 -21.30 9.29 -9.47
CA ASP A 291 -20.53 10.51 -9.17
C ASP A 291 -19.20 10.10 -8.53
N GLU A 292 -18.09 10.35 -9.21
CA GLU A 292 -16.75 9.94 -8.77
C GLU A 292 -16.39 10.51 -7.40
N ARG A 293 -16.54 11.82 -7.22
CA ARG A 293 -16.22 12.49 -5.96
C ARG A 293 -17.04 11.93 -4.81
N ALA A 294 -18.34 11.75 -4.99
CA ALA A 294 -19.21 11.25 -3.94
C ALA A 294 -18.83 9.81 -3.55
N VAL A 295 -18.62 8.92 -4.52
CA VAL A 295 -18.29 7.51 -4.27
C VAL A 295 -16.90 7.36 -3.65
N VAL A 296 -15.90 8.11 -4.12
CA VAL A 296 -14.54 8.07 -3.53
C VAL A 296 -14.57 8.53 -2.09
N LEU A 297 -15.18 9.68 -1.78
CA LEU A 297 -15.26 10.17 -0.40
C LEU A 297 -16.05 9.24 0.52
N GLU A 298 -17.13 8.62 0.02
CA GLU A 298 -17.89 7.62 0.77
C GLU A 298 -17.05 6.36 1.06
N THR A 299 -16.33 5.84 0.06
CA THR A 299 -15.44 4.69 0.17
C THR A 299 -14.34 4.93 1.20
N LEU A 300 -13.60 6.03 1.07
CA LEU A 300 -12.51 6.38 1.98
C LEU A 300 -13.02 6.63 3.41
N THR A 301 -14.20 7.27 3.55
CA THR A 301 -14.88 7.39 4.85
C THR A 301 -15.25 6.03 5.42
N GLY A 302 -15.70 5.09 4.59
CA GLY A 302 -16.00 3.72 4.99
C GLY A 302 -14.79 2.99 5.56
N ILE A 303 -13.64 3.13 4.90
CA ILE A 303 -12.36 2.54 5.33
C ILE A 303 -11.90 3.15 6.66
N ARG A 304 -11.93 4.47 6.80
CA ARG A 304 -11.62 5.17 8.07
C ARG A 304 -12.58 4.76 9.19
N ARG A 305 -13.89 4.71 8.92
CA ARG A 305 -14.92 4.29 9.88
C ARG A 305 -14.73 2.84 10.32
N ALA A 306 -14.24 1.97 9.45
CA ALA A 306 -13.89 0.60 9.81
C ALA A 306 -12.73 0.54 10.80
N GLY A 307 -11.87 1.58 10.87
CA GLY A 307 -10.80 1.66 11.87
C GLY A 307 -9.40 1.88 11.31
N ALA A 308 -9.24 2.01 9.99
CA ALA A 308 -7.94 2.31 9.42
C ALA A 308 -7.43 3.70 9.89
N ASP A 309 -6.21 3.76 10.40
CA ASP A 309 -5.51 5.00 10.77
C ASP A 309 -4.85 5.63 9.54
N ILE A 310 -4.38 4.80 8.60
CA ILE A 310 -3.68 5.16 7.38
C ILE A 310 -4.43 4.55 6.19
N VAL A 311 -4.68 5.34 5.15
CA VAL A 311 -5.35 4.86 3.94
C VAL A 311 -4.44 5.05 2.73
N ILE A 312 -3.97 3.94 2.17
CA ILE A 312 -3.20 3.93 0.94
C ILE A 312 -4.19 3.91 -0.22
N THR A 313 -4.13 4.91 -1.10
CA THR A 313 -5.08 4.99 -2.23
C THR A 313 -4.54 5.81 -3.40
N TYR A 314 -4.80 5.36 -4.61
CA TYR A 314 -4.53 6.12 -5.83
C TYR A 314 -5.44 7.35 -5.98
N HIS A 315 -6.55 7.43 -5.25
CA HIS A 315 -7.41 8.60 -5.17
C HIS A 315 -6.88 9.70 -4.24
N ALA A 316 -5.71 9.55 -3.62
CA ALA A 316 -5.24 10.44 -2.55
C ALA A 316 -5.21 11.92 -2.96
N LYS A 317 -4.66 12.25 -4.14
CA LYS A 317 -4.58 13.65 -4.65
C LYS A 317 -5.97 14.22 -4.96
N ASP A 318 -6.83 13.44 -5.64
CA ASP A 318 -8.20 13.83 -5.93
C ASP A 318 -8.98 14.08 -4.63
N ALA A 319 -8.92 13.12 -3.69
CA ALA A 319 -9.61 13.22 -2.41
C ALA A 319 -9.10 14.41 -1.57
N ALA A 320 -7.77 14.62 -1.50
CA ALA A 320 -7.19 15.75 -0.79
C ALA A 320 -7.65 17.10 -1.37
N THR A 321 -7.72 17.20 -2.70
CA THR A 321 -8.26 18.40 -3.38
C THR A 321 -9.74 18.64 -3.05
N TRP A 322 -10.55 17.58 -2.96
CA TRP A 322 -11.98 17.72 -2.66
C TRP A 322 -12.29 17.99 -1.19
N LEU A 323 -11.34 17.78 -0.30
CA LEU A 323 -11.47 18.03 1.14
C LEU A 323 -11.07 19.48 1.53
N GLN A 324 -10.38 20.20 0.66
CA GLN A 324 -10.11 21.63 0.81
C GLN A 324 -11.36 22.46 0.57
#